data_56effda63916ae59d3169fdc3264a06f
#
_entry.id   56effda63916ae59d3169fdc3264a06f
#
_cell.length_a   1.000
_cell.length_b   1.000
_cell.length_c   1.000
_cell.angle_alpha   90.00
_cell.angle_beta   90.00
_cell.angle_gamma   90.00
#
_symmetry.space_group_name_H-M   'P 1'
#
loop_
_entity.id
_entity.type
_entity.pdbx_description
1 polymer ?
#
loop_
_entity_poly.entity_id
_entity_poly.type
_entity_poly.pdbx_seq_one_letter_code
_entity_poly.pdbx_strand_id
1 'polypeptide(L)'
;MKIKIINKSHHPMPAYATPQSAGMDIRANLTEPVELKPLERKLIPTGLYIALPEGYEAQLRPRSGLALKHGLTLLNTPGTIDADYRGEIGVILVNLSSEPFTIADGERICQMVITTQAHVEWEAVETLDETERGAGGFGHTGKA
;
A
#
# COMPACT_ATOMS: atom_id res chain seq x y z
N MET A 1 7.68 19.11 1.56
CA MET A 1 6.46 19.15 0.70
C MET A 1 5.22 19.15 1.60
N LYS A 2 4.17 19.88 1.23
CA LYS A 2 2.89 19.88 1.95
C LYS A 2 1.83 19.16 1.12
N ILE A 3 1.10 18.22 1.71
CA ILE A 3 -0.01 17.48 1.09
C ILE A 3 -1.30 17.83 1.84
N LYS A 4 -2.36 18.16 1.09
CA LYS A 4 -3.68 18.42 1.68
C LYS A 4 -4.29 17.08 2.11
N ILE A 5 -4.82 17.03 3.31
CA ILE A 5 -5.48 15.84 3.88
C ILE A 5 -6.77 16.22 4.60
N ILE A 6 -7.80 15.41 4.44
CA ILE A 6 -9.00 15.42 5.26
C ILE A 6 -8.98 14.15 6.10
N ASN A 7 -9.13 14.28 7.40
CA ASN A 7 -9.30 13.17 8.31
C ASN A 7 -10.72 13.22 8.89
N LYS A 8 -11.55 12.26 8.47
CA LYS A 8 -12.91 12.07 9.00
C LYS A 8 -12.96 11.00 10.09
N SER A 9 -11.83 10.35 10.39
CA SER A 9 -11.74 9.43 11.52
C SER A 9 -11.56 10.21 12.84
N HIS A 10 -11.74 9.52 13.95
CA HIS A 10 -11.42 10.06 15.29
C HIS A 10 -9.97 9.74 15.72
N HIS A 11 -9.18 9.15 14.83
CA HIS A 11 -7.78 8.81 15.08
C HIS A 11 -6.84 9.95 14.71
N PRO A 12 -5.61 9.98 15.27
CA PRO A 12 -4.64 11.00 14.91
C PRO A 12 -4.24 10.96 13.45
N MET A 13 -3.78 12.09 12.92
CA MET A 13 -3.19 12.16 11.58
C MET A 13 -2.04 11.16 11.42
N PRO A 14 -1.87 10.55 10.23
CA PRO A 14 -0.69 9.75 9.95
C PRO A 14 0.59 10.56 10.18
N ALA A 15 1.56 9.93 10.83
CA ALA A 15 2.84 10.56 11.14
C ALA A 15 3.99 9.56 10.95
N TYR A 16 5.16 10.07 10.64
CA TYR A 16 6.39 9.28 10.64
C TYR A 16 6.78 8.92 12.08
N ALA A 17 7.07 7.66 12.34
CA ALA A 17 7.46 7.18 13.66
C ALA A 17 8.83 7.72 14.08
N THR A 18 9.74 7.91 13.11
CA THR A 18 11.08 8.48 13.30
C THR A 18 11.39 9.47 12.17
N PRO A 19 12.37 10.39 12.34
CA PRO A 19 12.75 11.35 11.31
C PRO A 19 13.19 10.72 9.97
N GLN A 20 13.61 9.46 9.98
CA GLN A 20 14.07 8.74 8.79
C GLN A 20 13.10 7.63 8.34
N SER A 21 11.91 7.54 8.92
CA SER A 21 10.88 6.61 8.45
C SER A 21 10.44 6.99 7.04
N ALA A 22 10.34 6.00 6.15
CA ALA A 22 9.83 6.21 4.79
C ALA A 22 8.30 6.14 4.73
N GLY A 23 7.66 5.40 5.63
CA GLY A 23 6.22 5.19 5.68
C GLY A 23 5.58 5.74 6.95
N MET A 24 4.32 6.12 6.82
CA MET A 24 3.44 6.52 7.92
C MET A 24 2.42 5.41 8.17
N ASP A 25 2.23 5.00 9.42
CA ASP A 25 1.20 4.01 9.77
C ASP A 25 -0.21 4.55 9.49
N ILE A 26 -1.04 3.73 8.87
CA ILE A 26 -2.45 3.99 8.59
C ILE A 26 -3.30 3.10 9.49
N ARG A 27 -4.32 3.71 10.10
CA ARG A 27 -5.22 3.04 11.05
C ARG A 27 -6.55 2.68 10.41
N ALA A 28 -7.10 1.56 10.86
CA ALA A 28 -8.49 1.20 10.59
C ALA A 28 -9.43 2.21 11.27
N ASN A 29 -10.48 2.63 10.57
CA ASN A 29 -11.55 3.48 11.10
C ASN A 29 -12.84 2.67 11.08
N LEU A 30 -13.15 2.00 12.17
CA LEU A 30 -14.22 1.02 12.27
C LEU A 30 -15.23 1.41 13.36
N THR A 31 -16.49 1.08 13.15
CA THR A 31 -17.54 1.19 14.19
C THR A 31 -17.57 -0.03 15.09
N GLU A 32 -17.17 -1.19 14.56
CA GLU A 32 -17.07 -2.47 15.26
C GLU A 32 -15.88 -3.26 14.74
N PRO A 33 -15.32 -4.19 15.52
CA PRO A 33 -14.22 -5.03 15.06
C PRO A 33 -14.60 -5.85 13.82
N VAL A 34 -13.65 -6.05 12.92
CA VAL A 34 -13.81 -6.81 11.67
C VAL A 34 -12.98 -8.06 11.71
N GLU A 35 -13.63 -9.23 11.66
CA GLU A 35 -12.94 -10.52 11.51
C GLU A 35 -12.61 -10.80 10.04
N LEU A 36 -11.37 -11.24 9.79
CA LEU A 36 -10.89 -11.81 8.54
C LEU A 36 -10.60 -13.31 8.75
N LYS A 37 -11.42 -14.16 8.16
CA LYS A 37 -11.17 -15.62 8.12
C LYS A 37 -9.97 -15.92 7.22
N PRO A 38 -9.38 -17.15 7.33
CA PRO A 38 -8.36 -17.58 6.39
C PRO A 38 -8.77 -17.39 4.93
N LEU A 39 -7.87 -16.81 4.12
CA LEU A 39 -8.06 -16.46 2.71
C LEU A 39 -9.15 -15.41 2.43
N GLU A 40 -9.80 -14.87 3.45
CA GLU A 40 -10.77 -13.78 3.29
C GLU A 40 -10.06 -12.45 3.06
N ARG A 41 -10.65 -11.60 2.20
CA ARG A 41 -10.25 -10.22 1.99
C ARG A 41 -11.39 -9.27 2.30
N LYS A 42 -11.07 -8.11 2.89
CA LYS A 42 -12.04 -7.05 3.14
C LYS A 42 -11.43 -5.68 2.87
N LEU A 43 -12.24 -4.77 2.42
CA LEU A 43 -11.91 -3.35 2.32
C LEU A 43 -12.09 -2.72 3.69
N ILE A 44 -11.02 -2.20 4.27
CA ILE A 44 -11.01 -1.55 5.58
C ILE A 44 -10.95 -0.03 5.37
N PRO A 45 -11.93 0.72 5.83
CA PRO A 45 -11.95 2.18 5.75
C PRO A 45 -10.91 2.81 6.67
N THR A 46 -10.43 4.00 6.31
CA THR A 46 -9.45 4.76 7.10
C THR A 46 -9.94 6.13 7.54
N GLY A 47 -11.02 6.63 6.92
CA GLY A 47 -11.50 7.99 7.10
C GLY A 47 -10.61 9.07 6.50
N LEU A 48 -9.58 8.70 5.73
CA LEU A 48 -8.57 9.61 5.18
C LEU A 48 -8.81 9.89 3.70
N TYR A 49 -8.64 11.16 3.31
CA TYR A 49 -8.71 11.64 1.93
C TYR A 49 -7.52 12.56 1.70
N ILE A 50 -6.78 12.38 0.62
CA ILE A 50 -5.59 13.19 0.30
C ILE A 50 -5.68 13.79 -1.09
N ALA A 51 -4.93 14.87 -1.30
CA ALA A 51 -4.70 15.46 -2.61
C ALA A 51 -3.20 15.60 -2.82
N LEU A 52 -2.65 14.69 -3.62
CA LEU A 52 -1.23 14.70 -3.96
C LEU A 52 -0.96 15.74 -5.06
N PRO A 53 0.24 16.34 -5.09
CA PRO A 53 0.66 17.13 -6.24
C PRO A 53 0.94 16.23 -7.45
N GLU A 54 0.86 16.78 -8.64
CA GLU A 54 1.24 16.12 -9.88
C GLU A 54 2.68 15.58 -9.80
N GLY A 55 2.95 14.42 -10.39
CA GLY A 55 4.23 13.73 -10.36
C GLY A 55 4.49 12.94 -9.08
N TYR A 56 3.47 12.78 -8.23
CA TYR A 56 3.55 11.95 -7.01
C TYR A 56 2.42 10.93 -6.96
N GLU A 57 2.68 9.83 -6.28
CA GLU A 57 1.70 8.83 -5.87
C GLU A 57 1.83 8.52 -4.38
N ALA A 58 0.80 7.98 -3.76
CA ALA A 58 0.92 7.32 -2.48
C ALA A 58 0.78 5.81 -2.66
N GLN A 59 1.66 5.06 -2.00
CA GLN A 59 1.64 3.61 -2.00
C GLN A 59 1.24 3.09 -0.63
N LEU A 60 0.22 2.24 -0.59
CA LEU A 60 -0.12 1.46 0.59
C LEU A 60 0.68 0.15 0.58
N ARG A 61 1.44 -0.08 1.63
CA ARG A 61 2.31 -1.24 1.79
C ARG A 61 1.98 -1.98 3.08
N PRO A 62 2.12 -3.33 3.13
CA PRO A 62 1.89 -4.08 4.36
C PRO A 62 2.88 -3.68 5.45
N ARG A 63 2.50 -3.99 6.69
CA ARG A 63 3.40 -3.88 7.85
C ARG A 63 4.07 -5.23 8.09
N SER A 64 5.39 -5.21 8.21
CA SER A 64 6.20 -6.43 8.40
C SER A 64 5.77 -7.26 9.61
N GLY A 65 5.40 -6.61 10.72
CA GLY A 65 4.94 -7.30 11.92
C GLY A 65 3.63 -8.05 11.73
N LEU A 66 2.65 -7.46 11.02
CA LEU A 66 1.39 -8.15 10.70
C LEU A 66 1.61 -9.28 9.69
N ALA A 67 2.44 -9.04 8.68
CA ALA A 67 2.77 -10.05 7.69
C ALA A 67 3.44 -11.27 8.31
N LEU A 68 4.48 -11.06 9.12
CA LEU A 68 5.27 -12.16 9.70
C LEU A 68 4.49 -12.93 10.78
N LYS A 69 3.80 -12.21 11.69
CA LYS A 69 3.19 -12.84 12.87
C LYS A 69 1.78 -13.37 12.60
N HIS A 70 1.05 -12.75 11.68
CA HIS A 70 -0.38 -13.02 11.48
C HIS A 70 -0.74 -13.34 10.02
N GLY A 71 0.24 -13.36 9.11
CA GLY A 71 -0.02 -13.64 7.69
C GLY A 71 -0.93 -12.60 7.02
N LEU A 72 -1.04 -11.38 7.60
CA LEU A 72 -1.85 -10.31 7.01
C LEU A 72 -1.03 -9.49 6.03
N THR A 73 -1.61 -9.25 4.87
CA THR A 73 -1.03 -8.39 3.85
C THR A 73 -2.11 -7.60 3.12
N LEU A 74 -1.70 -6.72 2.21
CA LEU A 74 -2.62 -6.10 1.26
C LEU A 74 -2.69 -7.00 0.03
N LEU A 75 -3.92 -7.25 -0.46
CA LEU A 75 -4.11 -8.08 -1.64
C LEU A 75 -3.51 -7.43 -2.90
N ASN A 76 -3.66 -6.12 -3.04
CA ASN A 76 -3.06 -5.30 -4.10
C ASN A 76 -1.79 -4.60 -3.58
N THR A 77 -0.71 -5.33 -3.42
CA THR A 77 0.55 -4.82 -2.87
C THR A 77 1.54 -4.46 -3.97
N PRO A 78 1.97 -3.16 -4.05
CA PRO A 78 1.47 -2.01 -3.30
C PRO A 78 0.11 -1.52 -3.82
N GLY A 79 -0.73 -1.02 -2.92
CA GLY A 79 -1.94 -0.28 -3.30
C GLY A 79 -1.56 1.10 -3.82
N THR A 80 -2.00 1.47 -5.02
CA THR A 80 -1.68 2.75 -5.65
C THR A 80 -2.79 3.76 -5.39
N ILE A 81 -2.40 4.97 -4.99
CA ILE A 81 -3.28 6.13 -4.84
C ILE A 81 -2.75 7.23 -5.75
N ASP A 82 -3.51 7.49 -6.80
CA ASP A 82 -3.16 8.48 -7.84
C ASP A 82 -3.28 9.92 -7.32
N ALA A 83 -2.55 10.83 -7.96
CA ALA A 83 -2.54 12.24 -7.56
C ALA A 83 -3.91 12.91 -7.67
N ASP A 84 -4.74 12.49 -8.60
CA ASP A 84 -6.09 13.01 -8.87
C ASP A 84 -7.20 12.24 -8.15
N TYR A 85 -6.89 11.16 -7.41
CA TYR A 85 -7.87 10.47 -6.59
C TYR A 85 -8.35 11.34 -5.43
N ARG A 86 -9.65 11.42 -5.22
CA ARG A 86 -10.30 12.24 -4.16
C ARG A 86 -11.22 11.43 -3.26
N GLY A 87 -11.29 10.13 -3.47
CA GLY A 87 -12.07 9.22 -2.63
C GLY A 87 -11.39 8.93 -1.29
N GLU A 88 -12.10 8.21 -0.44
CA GLU A 88 -11.54 7.69 0.80
C GLU A 88 -10.45 6.66 0.52
N ILE A 89 -9.35 6.76 1.26
CA ILE A 89 -8.31 5.73 1.24
C ILE A 89 -8.84 4.49 1.94
N GLY A 90 -9.06 3.42 1.17
CA GLY A 90 -9.44 2.12 1.68
C GLY A 90 -8.28 1.12 1.57
N VAL A 91 -8.18 0.22 2.53
CA VAL A 91 -7.12 -0.80 2.58
C VAL A 91 -7.71 -2.17 2.33
N ILE A 92 -7.30 -2.84 1.25
CA ILE A 92 -7.75 -4.21 0.93
C ILE A 92 -6.85 -5.18 1.67
N LEU A 93 -7.25 -5.60 2.87
CA LEU A 93 -6.53 -6.60 3.65
C LEU A 93 -6.95 -8.01 3.25
N VAL A 94 -5.99 -8.93 3.27
CA VAL A 94 -6.19 -10.36 3.10
C VAL A 94 -5.46 -11.12 4.21
N ASN A 95 -6.11 -12.17 4.72
CA ASN A 95 -5.54 -13.08 5.71
C ASN A 95 -5.02 -14.34 5.01
N LEU A 96 -3.71 -14.50 4.92
CA LEU A 96 -3.02 -15.66 4.33
C LEU A 96 -2.59 -16.69 5.38
N SER A 97 -3.04 -16.54 6.65
CA SER A 97 -2.80 -17.53 7.70
C SER A 97 -3.90 -18.59 7.75
N SER A 98 -3.71 -19.57 8.60
CA SER A 98 -4.71 -20.62 8.89
C SER A 98 -5.71 -20.25 9.99
N GLU A 99 -5.49 -19.13 10.68
CA GLU A 99 -6.30 -18.69 11.82
C GLU A 99 -7.06 -17.39 11.49
N PRO A 100 -8.29 -17.21 12.01
CA PRO A 100 -8.99 -15.94 11.89
C PRO A 100 -8.20 -14.82 12.58
N PHE A 101 -8.28 -13.62 12.01
CA PHE A 101 -7.71 -12.41 12.62
C PHE A 101 -8.78 -11.33 12.77
N THR A 102 -8.86 -10.73 13.94
CA THR A 102 -9.79 -9.63 14.21
C THR A 102 -9.06 -8.31 14.21
N ILE A 103 -9.52 -7.38 13.36
CA ILE A 103 -9.03 -6.01 13.27
C ILE A 103 -9.89 -5.16 14.19
N ALA A 104 -9.25 -4.50 15.16
CA ALA A 104 -9.90 -3.53 16.02
C ALA A 104 -9.86 -2.11 15.42
N ASP A 105 -10.80 -1.25 15.86
CA ASP A 105 -10.76 0.17 15.52
C ASP A 105 -9.45 0.81 16.01
N GLY A 106 -8.86 1.67 15.18
CA GLY A 106 -7.58 2.33 15.46
C GLY A 106 -6.34 1.46 15.29
N GLU A 107 -6.48 0.18 14.95
CA GLU A 107 -5.35 -0.69 14.69
C GLU A 107 -4.57 -0.23 13.44
N ARG A 108 -3.24 -0.25 13.53
CA ARG A 108 -2.36 0.10 12.40
C ARG A 108 -2.28 -1.06 11.44
N ILE A 109 -2.96 -0.95 10.30
CA ILE A 109 -3.19 -2.05 9.34
C ILE A 109 -2.26 -2.04 8.14
N CYS A 110 -1.71 -0.89 7.79
CA CYS A 110 -0.73 -0.75 6.70
C CYS A 110 0.15 0.47 6.94
N GLN A 111 1.07 0.73 6.03
CA GLN A 111 1.85 1.97 5.99
C GLN A 111 1.69 2.63 4.61
N MET A 112 1.68 3.96 4.61
CA MET A 112 1.62 4.78 3.40
C MET A 112 2.96 5.43 3.13
N VAL A 113 3.47 5.28 1.91
CA VAL A 113 4.70 5.90 1.43
C VAL A 113 4.35 6.86 0.30
N ILE A 114 4.83 8.10 0.36
CA ILE A 114 4.71 9.07 -0.73
C ILE A 114 5.98 8.97 -1.58
N THR A 115 5.80 8.80 -2.88
CA THR A 115 6.91 8.68 -3.82
C THR A 115 6.63 9.44 -5.12
N THR A 116 7.67 9.75 -5.87
CA THR A 116 7.55 10.31 -7.21
C THR A 116 7.18 9.23 -8.20
N GLN A 117 6.47 9.61 -9.25
CA GLN A 117 6.15 8.74 -10.38
C GLN A 117 6.69 9.33 -11.68
N ALA A 118 7.06 8.49 -12.62
CA ALA A 118 7.41 8.86 -13.97
C ALA A 118 6.21 8.63 -14.89
N HIS A 119 5.85 9.63 -15.70
CA HIS A 119 4.96 9.45 -16.82
C HIS A 119 5.79 9.12 -18.06
N VAL A 120 5.35 8.14 -18.82
CA VAL A 120 6.02 7.71 -20.03
C VAL A 120 5.11 7.91 -21.25
N GLU A 121 5.70 8.27 -22.37
CA GLU A 121 5.07 8.19 -23.69
C GLU A 121 5.65 6.98 -24.40
N TRP A 122 4.80 6.17 -25.01
CA TRP A 122 5.24 4.98 -25.74
C TRP A 122 5.65 5.35 -27.14
N GLU A 123 6.90 5.04 -27.50
CA GLU A 123 7.37 5.04 -28.89
C GLU A 123 7.29 3.61 -29.43
N ALA A 124 6.33 3.37 -30.33
CA ALA A 124 6.17 2.06 -30.93
C ALA A 124 7.30 1.79 -31.94
N VAL A 125 8.06 0.75 -31.70
CA VAL A 125 9.16 0.31 -32.57
C VAL A 125 8.99 -1.17 -32.92
N GLU A 126 9.59 -1.62 -34.01
CA GLU A 126 9.55 -3.03 -34.44
C GLU A 126 10.62 -3.88 -33.73
N THR A 127 11.73 -3.27 -33.31
CA THR A 127 12.86 -3.95 -32.65
C THR A 127 13.39 -3.10 -31.52
N LEU A 128 13.90 -3.75 -30.48
CA LEU A 128 14.66 -3.13 -29.38
C LEU A 128 16.15 -3.36 -29.61
N ASP A 129 16.96 -2.53 -28.99
CA ASP A 129 18.41 -2.69 -28.96
C ASP A 129 18.82 -4.01 -28.28
N GLU A 130 19.95 -4.56 -28.68
CA GLU A 130 20.51 -5.76 -28.07
C GLU A 130 21.25 -5.42 -26.79
N THR A 131 21.11 -6.30 -25.78
CA THR A 131 21.85 -6.21 -24.52
C THR A 131 22.51 -7.54 -24.20
N GLU A 132 23.54 -7.54 -23.35
CA GLU A 132 24.20 -8.76 -22.88
C GLU A 132 23.20 -9.73 -22.22
N ARG A 133 22.22 -9.22 -21.49
CA ARG A 133 21.16 -10.02 -20.87
C ARG A 133 20.18 -10.58 -21.90
N GLY A 134 19.90 -9.87 -22.97
CA GLY A 134 18.91 -10.24 -23.99
C GLY A 134 17.54 -10.56 -23.39
N ALA A 135 16.93 -11.64 -23.80
CA ALA A 135 15.63 -12.12 -23.30
C ALA A 135 15.71 -12.92 -21.98
N GLY A 136 16.87 -13.00 -21.34
CA GLY A 136 17.05 -13.78 -20.12
C GLY A 136 16.22 -13.26 -18.94
N GLY A 137 15.34 -14.11 -18.42
CA GLY A 137 14.45 -13.83 -17.27
C GLY A 137 14.15 -15.10 -16.49
N PHE A 138 13.22 -15.00 -15.52
CA PHE A 138 12.70 -16.12 -14.73
C PHE A 138 13.79 -17.02 -14.09
N GLY A 139 14.87 -16.38 -13.59
CA GLY A 139 15.95 -17.08 -12.89
C GLY A 139 17.05 -17.62 -13.82
N HIS A 140 17.20 -17.09 -15.05
CA HIS A 140 18.23 -17.52 -16.00
C HIS A 140 19.67 -17.38 -15.48
N THR A 141 19.91 -16.55 -14.43
CA THR A 141 21.20 -16.41 -13.74
C THR A 141 21.46 -17.53 -12.73
N GLY A 142 20.55 -18.48 -12.57
CA GLY A 142 20.69 -19.61 -11.64
C GLY A 142 20.35 -19.29 -10.18
N LYS A 143 20.63 -20.26 -9.29
CA LYS A 143 20.41 -20.16 -7.84
C LYS A 143 21.73 -20.07 -7.05
N ALA A 144 22.83 -19.89 -7.69
CA ALA A 144 24.14 -19.82 -7.02
C ALA A 144 24.52 -18.38 -6.77
#